data_2bf7639e221b604c24563e901962a718
#
_entry.id   2bf7639e221b604c24563e901962a718
#
_cell.length_a   1.000
_cell.length_b   1.000
_cell.length_c   1.000
_cell.angle_alpha   90.00
_cell.angle_beta   90.00
_cell.angle_gamma   90.00
#
_symmetry.space_group_name_H-M   'P 1'
#
loop_
_entity.id
_entity.type
_entity.pdbx_description
1 polymer ?
#
loop_
_entity_poly.entity_id
_entity_poly.type
_entity_poly.pdbx_seq_one_letter_code
_entity_poly.pdbx_strand_id
1 'polypeptide(L)'
;LARLRRRRLIGTDFTQLLTAGGRIHYETHFGPILRMYGQLDGIAIDFVTSDRRRLPVFMTANVKTDETGTPVLIRITALDARDRRTYERELLESRTRAELLAKTLQRSLLPPALLPPSGMTAAAHYHAASSDEVGGDFYDLFPLSDDRWGFFLGDVCGKGASAAAVTSLTRYTLRAAAVYDHDPVAVLHNLDSVLRQEFRENDAQFCTAVFGVLSRSAGGFEVAMASGGHPPPLVMRADGSAHYVHMTGGQLVGILRHARFVPATVTLSAGDTLMLYTDGLTEARVGTGRYDDEGALLEFATAHAPAAPASIVEDLRVLLNSFGDGLADDAAVMALGVSSVESGEG
;
A
#
# COMPACT_ATOMS: atom_id res chain seq x y z
N LEU A 1 -13.42 28.05 32.03
CA LEU A 1 -14.61 28.22 32.92
C LEU A 1 -14.44 29.40 33.91
N ALA A 2 -13.21 29.82 34.32
CA ALA A 2 -12.95 30.88 35.27
C ALA A 2 -13.46 32.29 34.86
N ARG A 3 -13.94 32.50 33.65
CA ARG A 3 -14.51 33.79 33.16
C ARG A 3 -16.04 33.86 33.23
N LEU A 4 -16.73 32.77 33.63
CA LEU A 4 -18.16 32.79 33.87
C LEU A 4 -18.40 33.05 35.36
N ARG A 5 -18.70 34.31 35.73
CA ARG A 5 -18.97 34.67 37.13
C ARG A 5 -20.27 34.01 37.61
N ARG A 6 -20.23 33.25 38.70
CA ARG A 6 -21.38 32.54 39.31
C ARG A 6 -22.63 33.42 39.38
N ARG A 7 -22.50 34.70 39.77
CA ARG A 7 -23.62 35.67 39.90
C ARG A 7 -24.37 35.94 38.59
N ARG A 8 -23.74 35.69 37.43
CA ARG A 8 -24.39 35.86 36.10
C ARG A 8 -25.05 34.60 35.59
N LEU A 9 -24.81 33.47 36.19
CA LEU A 9 -25.37 32.18 35.80
C LEU A 9 -26.63 31.83 36.59
N ILE A 10 -26.81 32.42 37.80
CA ILE A 10 -27.97 32.16 38.61
C ILE A 10 -29.19 32.80 37.97
N GLY A 11 -30.25 32.02 37.75
CA GLY A 11 -31.47 32.45 37.10
C GLY A 11 -31.44 32.53 35.57
N THR A 12 -30.31 32.12 34.94
CA THR A 12 -30.23 32.04 33.45
C THR A 12 -30.46 30.63 32.95
N ASP A 13 -31.14 30.49 31.84
CA ASP A 13 -31.32 29.21 31.18
C ASP A 13 -29.98 28.66 30.70
N PHE A 14 -29.72 27.34 30.88
CA PHE A 14 -28.51 26.67 30.46
C PHE A 14 -28.25 26.84 28.96
N THR A 15 -29.30 26.84 28.15
CA THR A 15 -29.20 26.97 26.69
C THR A 15 -28.58 28.32 26.25
N GLN A 16 -28.62 29.36 27.12
CA GLN A 16 -27.97 30.65 26.83
C GLN A 16 -26.44 30.56 26.85
N LEU A 17 -25.87 29.52 27.48
CA LEU A 17 -24.44 29.27 27.44
C LEU A 17 -23.98 28.60 26.15
N LEU A 18 -24.92 28.12 25.35
CA LEU A 18 -24.64 27.37 24.12
C LEU A 18 -24.56 28.31 22.92
N THR A 19 -23.74 27.93 21.93
CA THR A 19 -23.79 28.56 20.60
C THR A 19 -25.15 28.30 19.93
N ALA A 20 -25.49 29.03 18.87
CA ALA A 20 -26.75 28.81 18.16
C ALA A 20 -26.88 27.36 17.67
N GLY A 21 -25.83 26.77 17.09
CA GLY A 21 -25.81 25.35 16.70
C GLY A 21 -25.89 24.42 17.90
N GLY A 22 -25.20 24.73 19.00
CA GLY A 22 -25.27 23.95 20.26
C GLY A 22 -26.67 23.94 20.87
N ARG A 23 -27.44 25.03 20.76
CA ARG A 23 -28.85 25.08 21.19
C ARG A 23 -29.74 24.15 20.39
N ILE A 24 -29.64 24.21 19.07
CA ILE A 24 -30.40 23.31 18.18
C ILE A 24 -30.07 21.85 18.53
N HIS A 25 -28.80 21.52 18.68
CA HIS A 25 -28.36 20.15 19.00
C HIS A 25 -28.83 19.69 20.38
N TYR A 26 -28.84 20.60 21.35
CA TYR A 26 -29.38 20.33 22.68
C TYR A 26 -30.90 20.05 22.62
N GLU A 27 -31.67 20.88 21.92
CA GLU A 27 -33.10 20.74 21.80
C GLU A 27 -33.54 19.48 21.04
N THR A 28 -32.81 19.16 19.97
CA THR A 28 -33.15 18.03 19.08
C THR A 28 -32.61 16.68 19.51
N HIS A 29 -31.47 16.63 20.19
CA HIS A 29 -30.77 15.39 20.54
C HIS A 29 -30.52 15.25 22.06
N PHE A 30 -29.76 16.17 22.66
CA PHE A 30 -29.27 15.98 24.03
C PHE A 30 -30.36 16.10 25.10
N GLY A 31 -31.26 17.07 24.96
CA GLY A 31 -32.37 17.28 25.85
C GLY A 31 -33.36 16.09 25.90
N PRO A 32 -33.78 15.56 24.74
CA PRO A 32 -34.56 14.32 24.68
C PRO A 32 -33.85 13.12 25.29
N ILE A 33 -32.58 12.87 24.97
CA ILE A 33 -31.81 11.75 25.54
C ILE A 33 -31.72 11.86 27.05
N LEU A 34 -31.39 13.04 27.57
CA LEU A 34 -31.30 13.28 29.01
C LEU A 34 -32.65 13.06 29.73
N ARG A 35 -33.76 13.42 29.09
CA ARG A 35 -35.13 13.14 29.64
C ARG A 35 -35.50 11.67 29.63
N MET A 36 -35.06 10.94 28.58
CA MET A 36 -35.38 9.51 28.44
C MET A 36 -34.52 8.60 29.33
N TYR A 37 -33.24 8.89 29.41
CA TYR A 37 -32.25 8.00 30.06
C TYR A 37 -31.69 8.54 31.37
N GLY A 38 -32.00 9.80 31.73
CA GLY A 38 -31.56 10.40 32.99
C GLY A 38 -30.07 10.76 33.02
N GLN A 39 -29.33 10.40 32.01
CA GLN A 39 -27.88 10.65 31.91
C GLN A 39 -27.42 10.96 30.49
N LEU A 40 -26.30 11.64 30.40
CA LEU A 40 -25.68 12.03 29.17
C LEU A 40 -24.16 12.09 29.39
N ASP A 41 -23.40 11.24 28.72
CA ASP A 41 -21.96 11.10 28.94
C ASP A 41 -21.14 11.53 27.71
N GLY A 42 -20.07 12.33 27.98
CA GLY A 42 -18.99 12.55 27.05
C GLY A 42 -19.32 13.38 25.79
N ILE A 43 -20.21 14.35 25.86
CA ILE A 43 -20.61 15.16 24.71
C ILE A 43 -19.68 16.36 24.51
N ALA A 44 -19.18 16.51 23.28
CA ALA A 44 -18.45 17.69 22.86
C ALA A 44 -19.40 18.80 22.39
N ILE A 45 -19.40 19.94 23.06
CA ILE A 45 -20.25 21.10 22.74
C ILE A 45 -19.48 22.40 22.94
N ASP A 46 -19.89 23.46 22.24
CA ASP A 46 -19.28 24.78 22.39
C ASP A 46 -20.13 25.67 23.28
N PHE A 47 -19.54 26.14 24.39
CA PHE A 47 -20.10 27.22 25.19
C PHE A 47 -19.73 28.58 24.64
N VAL A 48 -20.53 29.59 24.94
CA VAL A 48 -20.23 30.99 24.68
C VAL A 48 -19.76 31.66 25.98
N THR A 49 -18.55 32.19 25.98
CA THR A 49 -17.98 32.91 27.12
C THR A 49 -18.58 34.32 27.21
N SER A 50 -18.34 35.01 28.33
CA SER A 50 -18.81 36.41 28.57
C SER A 50 -18.26 37.41 27.54
N ASP A 51 -17.13 37.14 26.92
CA ASP A 51 -16.50 37.91 25.83
C ASP A 51 -16.88 37.38 24.42
N ARG A 52 -17.98 36.62 24.34
CA ARG A 52 -18.55 36.04 23.11
C ARG A 52 -17.63 35.09 22.33
N ARG A 53 -16.60 34.55 22.96
CA ARG A 53 -15.73 33.54 22.34
C ARG A 53 -16.32 32.15 22.54
N ARG A 54 -16.02 31.27 21.61
CA ARG A 54 -16.37 29.86 21.74
C ARG A 54 -15.40 29.17 22.69
N LEU A 55 -15.94 28.42 23.63
CA LEU A 55 -15.20 27.56 24.54
C LEU A 55 -15.65 26.11 24.30
N PRO A 56 -14.86 25.28 23.65
CA PRO A 56 -15.16 23.86 23.51
C PRO A 56 -15.09 23.20 24.89
N VAL A 57 -16.12 22.46 25.21
CA VAL A 57 -16.21 21.72 26.47
C VAL A 57 -16.64 20.26 26.22
N PHE A 58 -16.15 19.39 27.06
CA PHE A 58 -16.69 18.05 27.24
C PHE A 58 -17.71 18.12 28.36
N MET A 59 -18.96 17.72 28.07
CA MET A 59 -20.06 17.84 29.00
C MET A 59 -20.61 16.46 29.35
N THR A 60 -20.84 16.25 30.65
CA THR A 60 -21.68 15.17 31.17
C THR A 60 -22.85 15.76 31.93
N ALA A 61 -24.02 15.12 31.85
CA ALA A 61 -25.21 15.57 32.58
C ALA A 61 -25.93 14.37 33.20
N ASN A 62 -26.41 14.56 34.44
CA ASN A 62 -27.17 13.56 35.16
C ASN A 62 -28.40 14.20 35.81
N VAL A 63 -29.55 13.55 35.63
CA VAL A 63 -30.79 13.93 36.32
C VAL A 63 -30.78 13.31 37.72
N LYS A 64 -30.97 14.13 38.72
CA LYS A 64 -31.25 13.64 40.09
C LYS A 64 -32.75 13.64 40.34
N THR A 65 -33.23 12.54 40.85
CA THR A 65 -34.63 12.36 41.25
C THR A 65 -34.76 12.36 42.78
N ASP A 66 -35.95 12.65 43.30
CA ASP A 66 -36.32 12.46 44.67
C ASP A 66 -36.70 10.99 44.97
N GLU A 67 -37.16 10.71 46.19
CA GLU A 67 -37.56 9.36 46.62
C GLU A 67 -38.74 8.80 45.84
N THR A 68 -39.51 9.67 45.17
CA THR A 68 -40.70 9.30 44.35
C THR A 68 -40.32 9.07 42.86
N GLY A 69 -39.03 9.27 42.48
CA GLY A 69 -38.58 9.20 41.09
C GLY A 69 -38.80 10.48 40.29
N THR A 70 -39.26 11.56 40.93
CA THR A 70 -39.50 12.85 40.24
C THR A 70 -38.18 13.60 40.05
N PRO A 71 -37.88 14.14 38.82
CA PRO A 71 -36.70 14.91 38.58
C PRO A 71 -36.62 16.20 39.41
N VAL A 72 -35.57 16.35 40.23
CA VAL A 72 -35.37 17.52 41.11
C VAL A 72 -34.36 18.49 40.55
N LEU A 73 -33.28 17.97 39.95
CA LEU A 73 -32.24 18.80 39.35
C LEU A 73 -31.46 18.04 38.26
N ILE A 74 -30.87 18.81 37.35
CA ILE A 74 -29.91 18.30 36.41
C ILE A 74 -28.53 18.80 36.83
N ARG A 75 -27.61 17.88 37.08
CA ARG A 75 -26.20 18.21 37.34
C ARG A 75 -25.43 18.14 36.01
N ILE A 76 -24.82 19.25 35.65
CA ILE A 76 -23.97 19.34 34.42
C ILE A 76 -22.53 19.56 34.87
N THR A 77 -21.63 18.73 34.41
CA THR A 77 -20.18 18.89 34.51
C THR A 77 -19.62 19.25 33.13
N ALA A 78 -18.87 20.32 33.04
CA ALA A 78 -18.25 20.75 31.79
C ALA A 78 -16.74 20.91 32.01
N LEU A 79 -15.94 20.19 31.24
CA LEU A 79 -14.49 20.26 31.24
C LEU A 79 -14.03 21.04 29.99
N ASP A 80 -13.06 21.92 30.18
CA ASP A 80 -12.43 22.64 29.07
C ASP A 80 -11.76 21.64 28.11
N ALA A 81 -12.13 21.66 26.84
CA ALA A 81 -11.66 20.73 25.84
C ALA A 81 -10.71 21.39 24.82
N ARG A 82 -10.20 22.61 25.08
CA ARG A 82 -9.34 23.34 24.13
C ARG A 82 -8.06 22.59 23.84
N ASP A 83 -7.34 22.17 24.87
CA ASP A 83 -6.05 21.47 24.72
C ASP A 83 -6.23 20.14 24.01
N ARG A 84 -7.29 19.39 24.35
CA ARG A 84 -7.62 18.13 23.70
C ARG A 84 -7.95 18.33 22.21
N ARG A 85 -8.78 19.30 21.85
CA ARG A 85 -9.12 19.60 20.44
C ARG A 85 -7.89 20.09 19.66
N THR A 86 -7.00 20.84 20.28
CA THR A 86 -5.74 21.27 19.65
C THR A 86 -4.87 20.05 19.38
N TYR A 87 -4.67 19.20 20.38
CA TYR A 87 -3.88 17.97 20.23
C TYR A 87 -4.46 17.02 19.17
N GLU A 88 -5.78 16.79 19.16
CA GLU A 88 -6.44 15.95 18.14
C GLU A 88 -6.24 16.51 16.72
N ARG A 89 -6.30 17.86 16.57
CA ARG A 89 -6.04 18.51 15.29
C ARG A 89 -4.58 18.35 14.84
N GLU A 90 -3.64 18.64 15.74
CA GLU A 90 -2.20 18.49 15.47
C GLU A 90 -1.85 17.04 15.09
N LEU A 91 -2.46 16.06 15.74
CA LEU A 91 -2.29 14.64 15.42
C LEU A 91 -2.82 14.31 14.02
N LEU A 92 -4.01 14.78 13.66
CA LEU A 92 -4.59 14.60 12.34
C LEU A 92 -3.75 15.27 11.25
N GLU A 93 -3.30 16.50 11.47
CA GLU A 93 -2.44 17.23 10.53
C GLU A 93 -1.07 16.54 10.36
N SER A 94 -0.49 16.03 11.45
CA SER A 94 0.76 15.27 11.42
C SER A 94 0.59 13.97 10.63
N ARG A 95 -0.49 13.23 10.88
CA ARG A 95 -0.80 11.99 10.15
C ARG A 95 -1.00 12.26 8.65
N THR A 96 -1.82 13.24 8.28
CA THR A 96 -2.05 13.59 6.86
C THR A 96 -0.75 13.99 6.16
N ARG A 97 0.15 14.70 6.89
CA ARG A 97 1.46 15.07 6.34
C ARG A 97 2.35 13.84 6.13
N ALA A 98 2.36 12.91 7.08
CA ALA A 98 3.10 11.64 6.95
C ALA A 98 2.59 10.81 5.76
N GLU A 99 1.29 10.65 5.61
CA GLU A 99 0.65 9.95 4.48
C GLU A 99 1.02 10.58 3.12
N LEU A 100 1.02 11.93 3.05
CA LEU A 100 1.40 12.62 1.82
C LEU A 100 2.88 12.42 1.46
N LEU A 101 3.76 12.47 2.46
CA LEU A 101 5.19 12.20 2.28
C LEU A 101 5.43 10.76 1.84
N ALA A 102 4.80 9.78 2.49
CA ALA A 102 4.90 8.37 2.12
C ALA A 102 4.46 8.15 0.66
N LYS A 103 3.30 8.67 0.26
CA LYS A 103 2.82 8.58 -1.14
C LYS A 103 3.76 9.24 -2.14
N THR A 104 4.35 10.38 -1.78
CA THR A 104 5.30 11.09 -2.66
C THR A 104 6.58 10.29 -2.85
N LEU A 105 7.13 9.76 -1.76
CA LEU A 105 8.32 8.90 -1.79
C LEU A 105 8.03 7.62 -2.59
N GLN A 106 6.93 6.92 -2.30
CA GLN A 106 6.55 5.70 -3.02
C GLN A 106 6.46 5.93 -4.52
N ARG A 107 5.82 7.03 -4.96
CA ARG A 107 5.76 7.38 -6.39
C ARG A 107 7.13 7.63 -7.02
N SER A 108 8.09 8.14 -6.27
CA SER A 108 9.44 8.37 -6.78
C SER A 108 10.27 7.09 -6.92
N LEU A 109 9.88 6.03 -6.19
CA LEU A 109 10.52 4.72 -6.24
C LEU A 109 9.98 3.83 -7.38
N LEU A 110 8.79 4.11 -7.88
CA LEU A 110 8.22 3.42 -9.03
C LEU A 110 8.61 4.10 -10.35
N PRO A 111 8.68 3.37 -11.46
CA PRO A 111 8.97 3.99 -12.75
C PRO A 111 7.81 4.90 -13.18
N PRO A 112 8.09 6.06 -13.79
CA PRO A 112 7.03 6.96 -14.27
C PRO A 112 6.20 6.34 -15.40
N ALA A 113 6.80 5.43 -16.17
CA ALA A 113 6.16 4.62 -17.20
C ALA A 113 7.01 3.37 -17.48
N LEU A 114 6.35 2.27 -17.85
CA LEU A 114 7.00 1.11 -18.44
C LEU A 114 7.23 1.40 -19.92
N LEU A 115 8.39 1.05 -20.44
CA LEU A 115 8.80 1.31 -21.83
C LEU A 115 8.99 -0.02 -22.59
N PRO A 116 7.92 -0.71 -22.97
CA PRO A 116 8.02 -1.98 -23.67
C PRO A 116 8.57 -1.82 -25.10
N PRO A 117 9.23 -2.85 -25.66
CA PRO A 117 9.60 -2.87 -27.06
C PRO A 117 8.37 -2.85 -27.97
N SER A 118 8.55 -2.39 -29.21
CA SER A 118 7.52 -2.52 -30.25
C SER A 118 7.16 -4.00 -30.46
N GLY A 119 5.87 -4.32 -30.51
CA GLY A 119 5.35 -5.68 -30.57
C GLY A 119 5.13 -6.33 -29.18
N MET A 120 5.34 -5.57 -28.10
CA MET A 120 5.01 -5.97 -26.74
C MET A 120 4.18 -4.90 -26.05
N THR A 121 3.31 -5.33 -25.15
CA THR A 121 2.60 -4.46 -24.20
C THR A 121 3.03 -4.79 -22.79
N ALA A 122 2.94 -3.82 -21.88
CA ALA A 122 3.27 -4.01 -20.48
C ALA A 122 2.26 -3.29 -19.59
N ALA A 123 1.96 -3.87 -18.45
CA ALA A 123 1.17 -3.25 -17.40
C ALA A 123 1.74 -3.64 -16.04
N ALA A 124 1.57 -2.76 -15.05
CA ALA A 124 1.94 -3.06 -13.67
C ALA A 124 0.97 -2.38 -12.71
N HIS A 125 0.83 -2.95 -11.53
CA HIS A 125 0.10 -2.38 -10.42
C HIS A 125 0.90 -2.55 -9.13
N TYR A 126 0.87 -1.52 -8.30
CA TYR A 126 1.39 -1.53 -6.94
C TYR A 126 0.22 -1.31 -5.99
N HIS A 127 0.04 -2.21 -5.05
CA HIS A 127 -0.96 -2.14 -4.00
C HIS A 127 -0.27 -1.98 -2.65
N ALA A 128 -0.45 -0.83 -2.01
CA ALA A 128 0.12 -0.56 -0.69
C ALA A 128 -0.73 -1.23 0.41
N ALA A 129 -0.11 -2.01 1.30
CA ALA A 129 -0.78 -2.55 2.48
C ALA A 129 -1.08 -1.46 3.53
N SER A 130 -0.25 -0.41 3.59
CA SER A 130 -0.45 0.75 4.47
C SER A 130 -0.44 2.05 3.67
N SER A 131 -1.24 3.04 4.11
CA SER A 131 -1.30 4.36 3.46
C SER A 131 -0.26 5.35 3.99
N ASP A 132 0.36 5.08 5.12
CA ASP A 132 1.26 5.97 5.88
C ASP A 132 2.71 5.49 5.92
N GLU A 133 3.00 4.33 5.31
CA GLU A 133 4.35 3.79 5.17
C GLU A 133 4.75 3.62 3.71
N VAL A 134 6.05 3.65 3.43
CA VAL A 134 6.63 3.35 2.12
C VAL A 134 6.99 1.87 2.11
N GLY A 135 6.50 1.15 1.09
CA GLY A 135 6.77 -0.28 0.96
C GLY A 135 8.10 -0.60 0.29
N GLY A 136 8.46 -1.87 0.36
CA GLY A 136 9.70 -2.44 -0.17
C GLY A 136 9.62 -2.82 -1.66
N ASP A 137 8.44 -3.04 -2.19
CA ASP A 137 8.23 -3.53 -3.55
C ASP A 137 8.66 -2.55 -4.63
N PHE A 138 9.33 -3.05 -5.64
CA PHE A 138 9.82 -2.27 -6.77
C PHE A 138 9.76 -3.04 -8.08
N TYR A 139 9.61 -2.34 -9.19
CA TYR A 139 9.67 -2.91 -10.54
C TYR A 139 10.13 -1.86 -11.55
N ASP A 140 10.59 -2.33 -12.72
CA ASP A 140 10.88 -1.47 -13.85
C ASP A 140 10.90 -2.27 -15.17
N LEU A 141 10.72 -1.56 -16.29
CA LEU A 141 10.95 -2.05 -17.66
C LEU A 141 11.54 -0.91 -18.49
N PHE A 142 12.73 -1.09 -19.03
CA PHE A 142 13.50 -0.04 -19.64
C PHE A 142 14.38 -0.54 -20.81
N PRO A 143 14.66 0.29 -21.81
CA PRO A 143 15.55 -0.06 -22.91
C PRO A 143 16.99 -0.18 -22.43
N LEU A 144 17.74 -1.14 -22.97
CA LEU A 144 19.19 -1.33 -22.79
C LEU A 144 19.94 -1.01 -24.10
N SER A 145 19.40 -1.46 -25.23
CA SER A 145 19.90 -1.20 -26.57
C SER A 145 18.72 -1.20 -27.56
N ASP A 146 18.99 -1.08 -28.85
CA ASP A 146 17.95 -1.06 -29.89
C ASP A 146 17.14 -2.38 -29.95
N ASP A 147 17.71 -3.50 -29.51
CA ASP A 147 17.14 -4.84 -29.57
C ASP A 147 16.95 -5.51 -28.21
N ARG A 148 17.29 -4.84 -27.10
CA ARG A 148 17.24 -5.41 -25.75
C ARG A 148 16.59 -4.48 -24.74
N TRP A 149 15.83 -5.07 -23.81
CA TRP A 149 15.16 -4.37 -22.71
C TRP A 149 15.43 -5.11 -21.40
N GLY A 150 15.80 -4.37 -20.37
CA GLY A 150 15.89 -4.87 -19.02
C GLY A 150 14.56 -4.74 -18.30
N PHE A 151 14.24 -5.71 -17.46
CA PHE A 151 13.14 -5.62 -16.52
C PHE A 151 13.52 -6.23 -15.18
N PHE A 152 12.85 -5.81 -14.13
CA PHE A 152 12.95 -6.42 -12.82
C PHE A 152 11.68 -6.20 -12.01
N LEU A 153 11.47 -7.09 -11.06
CA LEU A 153 10.51 -6.95 -9.97
C LEU A 153 11.12 -7.60 -8.73
N GLY A 154 10.92 -6.99 -7.56
CA GLY A 154 11.47 -7.45 -6.32
C GLY A 154 10.88 -6.76 -5.11
N ASP A 155 11.27 -7.23 -3.93
CA ASP A 155 10.86 -6.69 -2.64
C ASP A 155 12.08 -6.54 -1.72
N VAL A 156 12.18 -5.38 -1.08
CA VAL A 156 13.20 -5.04 -0.07
C VAL A 156 12.65 -5.32 1.32
N CYS A 157 13.41 -6.04 2.12
CA CYS A 157 13.03 -6.33 3.50
C CYS A 157 12.77 -5.06 4.32
N GLY A 158 11.58 -4.99 4.95
CA GLY A 158 11.19 -3.89 5.83
C GLY A 158 10.33 -2.82 5.14
N LYS A 159 9.95 -1.79 5.92
CA LYS A 159 9.04 -0.72 5.50
C LYS A 159 9.55 0.66 5.94
N GLY A 160 8.99 1.70 5.37
CA GLY A 160 9.29 3.09 5.73
C GLY A 160 10.53 3.65 5.05
N ALA A 161 11.12 4.70 5.63
CA ALA A 161 12.20 5.48 4.99
C ALA A 161 13.49 4.65 4.75
N SER A 162 13.79 3.68 5.62
CA SER A 162 14.96 2.79 5.44
C SER A 162 14.76 1.90 4.21
N ALA A 163 13.63 1.22 4.10
CA ALA A 163 13.31 0.40 2.94
C ALA A 163 13.31 1.22 1.65
N ALA A 164 12.76 2.45 1.67
CA ALA A 164 12.77 3.37 0.54
C ALA A 164 14.19 3.69 0.03
N ALA A 165 15.15 3.89 0.93
CA ALA A 165 16.54 4.13 0.56
C ALA A 165 17.17 2.90 -0.11
N VAL A 166 16.93 1.70 0.43
CA VAL A 166 17.40 0.44 -0.14
C VAL A 166 16.75 0.17 -1.49
N THR A 167 15.44 0.40 -1.64
CA THR A 167 14.69 0.28 -2.90
C THR A 167 15.27 1.20 -3.97
N SER A 168 15.56 2.45 -3.62
CA SER A 168 16.20 3.39 -4.54
C SER A 168 17.57 2.89 -4.99
N LEU A 169 18.44 2.50 -4.05
CA LEU A 169 19.76 1.96 -4.34
C LEU A 169 19.66 0.71 -5.25
N THR A 170 18.78 -0.22 -4.91
CA THR A 170 18.55 -1.47 -5.67
C THR A 170 18.14 -1.18 -7.11
N ARG A 171 17.12 -0.34 -7.33
CA ARG A 171 16.64 0.01 -8.67
C ARG A 171 17.74 0.62 -9.54
N TYR A 172 18.44 1.62 -9.03
CA TYR A 172 19.47 2.30 -9.81
C TYR A 172 20.69 1.42 -10.01
N THR A 173 21.04 0.55 -9.07
CA THR A 173 22.12 -0.43 -9.25
C THR A 173 21.78 -1.44 -10.34
N LEU A 174 20.56 -2.02 -10.33
CA LEU A 174 20.12 -2.94 -11.39
C LEU A 174 20.16 -2.29 -12.78
N ARG A 175 19.62 -1.06 -12.90
CA ARG A 175 19.67 -0.32 -14.17
C ARG A 175 21.10 -0.03 -14.64
N ALA A 176 21.96 0.40 -13.73
CA ALA A 176 23.36 0.73 -14.08
C ALA A 176 24.15 -0.52 -14.45
N ALA A 177 24.03 -1.60 -13.68
CA ALA A 177 24.71 -2.87 -13.97
C ALA A 177 24.28 -3.43 -15.32
N ALA A 178 22.97 -3.39 -15.64
CA ALA A 178 22.41 -3.90 -16.88
C ALA A 178 22.90 -3.15 -18.15
N VAL A 179 23.37 -1.93 -18.03
CA VAL A 179 23.98 -1.19 -19.16
C VAL A 179 25.33 -1.79 -19.57
N TYR A 180 26.07 -2.35 -18.60
CA TYR A 180 27.41 -2.89 -18.83
C TYR A 180 27.41 -4.40 -19.07
N ASP A 181 26.48 -5.13 -18.44
CA ASP A 181 26.38 -6.58 -18.57
C ASP A 181 24.90 -6.98 -18.71
N HIS A 182 24.60 -7.75 -19.74
CA HIS A 182 23.27 -8.24 -20.04
C HIS A 182 23.00 -9.65 -19.47
N ASP A 183 23.97 -10.28 -18.78
CA ASP A 183 23.74 -11.53 -18.07
C ASP A 183 22.96 -11.28 -16.77
N PRO A 184 21.73 -11.80 -16.64
CA PRO A 184 20.93 -11.59 -15.45
C PRO A 184 21.59 -12.04 -14.14
N VAL A 185 22.40 -13.11 -14.18
CA VAL A 185 23.12 -13.59 -13.01
C VAL A 185 24.22 -12.61 -12.59
N ALA A 186 24.99 -12.07 -13.57
CA ALA A 186 26.03 -11.08 -13.31
C ALA A 186 25.45 -9.78 -12.74
N VAL A 187 24.30 -9.34 -13.24
CA VAL A 187 23.58 -8.15 -12.72
C VAL A 187 23.15 -8.33 -11.27
N LEU A 188 22.60 -9.50 -10.89
CA LEU A 188 22.23 -9.78 -9.51
C LEU A 188 23.46 -9.92 -8.60
N HIS A 189 24.58 -10.48 -9.07
CA HIS A 189 25.84 -10.49 -8.31
C HIS A 189 26.42 -9.10 -8.08
N ASN A 190 26.26 -8.18 -9.05
CA ASN A 190 26.65 -6.78 -8.88
C ASN A 190 25.82 -6.14 -7.76
N LEU A 191 24.50 -6.28 -7.81
CA LEU A 191 23.60 -5.79 -6.77
C LEU A 191 23.93 -6.37 -5.40
N ASP A 192 24.15 -7.70 -5.29
CA ASP A 192 24.54 -8.38 -4.04
C ASP A 192 25.81 -7.75 -3.45
N SER A 193 26.80 -7.47 -4.29
CA SER A 193 28.05 -6.87 -3.87
C SER A 193 27.85 -5.45 -3.35
N VAL A 194 27.01 -4.63 -4.01
CA VAL A 194 26.71 -3.26 -3.60
C VAL A 194 25.96 -3.24 -2.27
N LEU A 195 24.91 -4.04 -2.12
CA LEU A 195 24.12 -4.08 -0.88
C LEU A 195 24.98 -4.52 0.32
N ARG A 196 25.82 -5.55 0.15
CA ARG A 196 26.73 -6.02 1.22
C ARG A 196 27.86 -5.04 1.55
N GLN A 197 28.24 -4.15 0.64
CA GLN A 197 29.24 -3.11 0.91
C GLN A 197 28.62 -1.92 1.64
N GLU A 198 27.39 -1.54 1.28
CA GLU A 198 26.69 -0.41 1.87
C GLU A 198 26.15 -0.73 3.26
N PHE A 199 25.54 -1.91 3.43
CA PHE A 199 24.90 -2.33 4.68
C PHE A 199 25.72 -3.42 5.37
N ARG A 200 26.47 -3.04 6.44
CA ARG A 200 27.35 -3.95 7.16
C ARG A 200 26.72 -4.48 8.45
N GLU A 201 27.15 -5.64 8.85
CA GLU A 201 26.91 -6.55 9.99
C GLU A 201 25.80 -6.27 11.03
N ASN A 202 25.46 -5.03 11.37
CA ASN A 202 24.39 -4.70 12.35
C ASN A 202 23.13 -4.09 11.73
N ASP A 203 23.14 -3.85 10.41
CA ASP A 203 22.00 -3.28 9.67
C ASP A 203 21.92 -3.93 8.28
N ALA A 204 22.03 -5.25 8.23
CA ALA A 204 22.00 -6.00 6.98
C ALA A 204 20.67 -5.81 6.28
N GLN A 205 20.72 -5.19 5.12
CA GLN A 205 19.58 -5.00 4.23
C GLN A 205 19.68 -5.97 3.06
N PHE A 206 18.55 -6.56 2.70
CA PHE A 206 18.49 -7.54 1.63
C PHE A 206 17.17 -7.40 0.87
N CYS A 207 17.15 -7.98 -0.31
CA CYS A 207 15.93 -8.02 -1.10
C CYS A 207 15.76 -9.38 -1.78
N THR A 208 14.55 -9.65 -2.23
CA THR A 208 14.28 -10.63 -3.26
C THR A 208 14.15 -9.90 -4.60
N ALA A 209 14.61 -10.50 -5.70
CA ALA A 209 14.45 -9.93 -7.02
C ALA A 209 14.47 -10.97 -8.12
N VAL A 210 13.67 -10.75 -9.16
CA VAL A 210 13.90 -11.28 -10.50
C VAL A 210 14.42 -10.15 -11.36
N PHE A 211 15.55 -10.37 -12.01
CA PHE A 211 16.05 -9.52 -13.09
C PHE A 211 16.04 -10.29 -14.40
N GLY A 212 15.63 -9.64 -15.49
CA GLY A 212 15.59 -10.28 -16.81
C GLY A 212 15.91 -9.32 -17.95
N VAL A 213 16.28 -9.92 -19.06
CA VAL A 213 16.55 -9.24 -20.34
C VAL A 213 15.65 -9.85 -21.42
N LEU A 214 14.91 -9.00 -22.10
CA LEU A 214 14.12 -9.29 -23.28
C LEU A 214 14.99 -9.06 -24.52
N SER A 215 15.03 -10.03 -25.41
CA SER A 215 15.68 -9.92 -26.73
C SER A 215 14.71 -10.31 -27.83
N ARG A 216 14.71 -9.60 -28.97
CA ARG A 216 13.86 -9.97 -30.12
C ARG A 216 14.30 -11.32 -30.68
N SER A 217 13.32 -12.17 -31.05
CA SER A 217 13.52 -13.44 -31.72
C SER A 217 12.60 -13.57 -32.95
N ALA A 218 12.82 -14.60 -33.78
CA ALA A 218 12.10 -14.78 -35.06
C ALA A 218 10.56 -14.94 -34.90
N GLY A 219 10.05 -15.23 -33.72
CA GLY A 219 8.60 -15.45 -33.49
C GLY A 219 8.04 -14.73 -32.26
N GLY A 220 8.78 -13.75 -31.71
CA GLY A 220 8.38 -13.06 -30.49
C GLY A 220 9.59 -12.53 -29.73
N PHE A 221 9.73 -12.91 -28.48
CA PHE A 221 10.83 -12.51 -27.62
C PHE A 221 11.43 -13.70 -26.86
N GLU A 222 12.76 -13.72 -26.78
CA GLU A 222 13.48 -14.52 -25.82
C GLU A 222 13.66 -13.74 -24.53
N VAL A 223 13.38 -14.36 -23.40
CA VAL A 223 13.47 -13.79 -22.07
C VAL A 223 14.47 -14.58 -21.26
N ALA A 224 15.67 -14.02 -21.09
CA ALA A 224 16.67 -14.55 -20.15
C ALA A 224 16.45 -13.86 -18.80
N MET A 225 16.37 -14.61 -17.71
CA MET A 225 16.13 -14.04 -16.37
C MET A 225 16.87 -14.82 -15.29
N ALA A 226 17.08 -14.21 -14.12
CA ALA A 226 17.65 -14.86 -12.95
C ALA A 226 16.86 -14.46 -11.69
N SER A 227 16.75 -15.40 -10.73
CA SER A 227 16.10 -15.19 -9.46
C SER A 227 17.10 -15.07 -8.33
N GLY A 228 16.93 -14.03 -7.53
CA GLY A 228 17.55 -13.80 -6.23
C GLY A 228 16.52 -14.02 -5.10
N GLY A 229 16.05 -15.27 -4.91
CA GLY A 229 15.12 -15.63 -3.83
C GLY A 229 13.67 -15.15 -4.01
N HIS A 230 13.31 -14.69 -5.18
CA HIS A 230 11.98 -14.13 -5.50
C HIS A 230 11.01 -15.22 -5.95
N PRO A 231 9.68 -15.05 -5.76
CA PRO A 231 8.67 -15.96 -6.29
C PRO A 231 8.83 -16.23 -7.79
N PRO A 232 8.55 -17.47 -8.28
CA PRO A 232 8.75 -17.82 -9.67
C PRO A 232 7.76 -17.07 -10.58
N PRO A 233 8.24 -16.44 -11.67
CA PRO A 233 7.35 -15.85 -12.67
C PRO A 233 6.39 -16.88 -13.27
N LEU A 234 5.25 -16.43 -13.77
CA LEU A 234 4.21 -17.22 -14.37
C LEU A 234 4.08 -16.87 -15.85
N VAL A 235 4.04 -17.87 -16.74
CA VAL A 235 3.76 -17.66 -18.16
C VAL A 235 2.35 -18.13 -18.46
N MET A 236 1.56 -17.24 -19.03
CA MET A 236 0.24 -17.49 -19.58
C MET A 236 0.39 -17.62 -21.09
N ARG A 237 0.01 -18.75 -21.67
CA ARG A 237 0.19 -19.04 -23.09
C ARG A 237 -1.04 -18.66 -23.90
N ALA A 238 -0.83 -18.43 -25.19
CA ALA A 238 -1.89 -18.15 -26.15
C ALA A 238 -2.89 -19.32 -26.31
N ASP A 239 -2.48 -20.55 -25.97
CA ASP A 239 -3.33 -21.74 -25.99
C ASP A 239 -4.23 -21.89 -24.75
N GLY A 240 -4.19 -20.96 -23.81
CA GLY A 240 -4.98 -20.99 -22.59
C GLY A 240 -4.32 -21.72 -21.42
N SER A 241 -3.09 -22.21 -21.58
CA SER A 241 -2.35 -22.82 -20.47
C SER A 241 -1.56 -21.78 -19.67
N ALA A 242 -1.27 -22.10 -18.40
CA ALA A 242 -0.36 -21.31 -17.57
C ALA A 242 0.60 -22.22 -16.80
N HIS A 243 1.82 -21.77 -16.57
CA HIS A 243 2.82 -22.51 -15.79
C HIS A 243 3.87 -21.60 -15.18
N TYR A 244 4.47 -22.04 -14.07
CA TYR A 244 5.58 -21.34 -13.43
C TYR A 244 6.90 -21.52 -14.18
N VAL A 245 7.71 -20.46 -14.23
CA VAL A 245 9.10 -20.55 -14.67
C VAL A 245 9.96 -20.84 -13.45
N HIS A 246 10.27 -22.12 -13.23
CA HIS A 246 10.99 -22.55 -12.05
C HIS A 246 12.47 -22.15 -12.10
N MET A 247 12.90 -21.38 -11.10
CA MET A 247 14.28 -20.98 -10.85
C MET A 247 14.68 -21.43 -9.42
N THR A 248 14.54 -22.76 -9.18
CA THR A 248 14.70 -23.33 -7.83
C THR A 248 16.11 -23.19 -7.29
N GLY A 249 16.25 -22.69 -6.08
CA GLY A 249 17.53 -22.55 -5.36
C GLY A 249 18.17 -21.18 -5.48
N GLY A 250 17.49 -20.19 -6.03
CA GLY A 250 17.87 -18.79 -5.93
C GLY A 250 17.89 -18.32 -4.46
N GLN A 251 18.87 -17.52 -4.07
CA GLN A 251 19.06 -17.03 -2.72
C GLN A 251 18.87 -15.51 -2.64
N LEU A 252 18.54 -15.00 -1.44
CA LEU A 252 18.36 -13.58 -1.17
C LEU A 252 19.57 -12.75 -1.59
N VAL A 253 19.33 -11.56 -2.09
CA VAL A 253 20.35 -10.61 -2.56
C VAL A 253 20.74 -9.69 -1.40
N GLY A 254 22.04 -9.57 -1.11
CA GLY A 254 22.60 -8.63 -0.14
C GLY A 254 22.96 -9.22 1.23
N ILE A 255 22.64 -10.49 1.52
CA ILE A 255 22.88 -11.07 2.84
C ILE A 255 23.97 -12.18 2.86
N LEU A 256 24.03 -13.01 1.84
CA LEU A 256 24.92 -14.17 1.82
C LEU A 256 26.25 -13.87 1.11
N ARG A 257 27.39 -14.28 1.71
CA ARG A 257 28.73 -14.03 1.13
C ARG A 257 28.94 -14.64 -0.26
N HIS A 258 28.23 -15.73 -0.56
CA HIS A 258 28.32 -16.44 -1.85
C HIS A 258 26.89 -16.81 -2.30
N ALA A 259 26.07 -15.79 -2.46
CA ALA A 259 24.71 -15.99 -2.93
C ALA A 259 24.70 -16.67 -4.31
N ARG A 260 23.80 -17.65 -4.47
CA ARG A 260 23.59 -18.33 -5.73
C ARG A 260 22.31 -17.76 -6.39
N PHE A 261 22.44 -17.31 -7.63
CA PHE A 261 21.33 -16.88 -8.46
C PHE A 261 21.11 -17.89 -9.57
N VAL A 262 19.86 -18.25 -9.84
CA VAL A 262 19.51 -19.34 -10.76
C VAL A 262 18.92 -18.75 -12.04
N PRO A 263 19.57 -18.99 -13.20
CA PRO A 263 19.05 -18.50 -14.48
C PRO A 263 17.92 -19.37 -15.01
N ALA A 264 17.06 -18.77 -15.81
CA ALA A 264 16.08 -19.43 -16.67
C ALA A 264 15.92 -18.66 -17.99
N THR A 265 15.53 -19.37 -19.02
CA THR A 265 15.17 -18.78 -20.31
C THR A 265 13.81 -19.26 -20.75
N VAL A 266 12.98 -18.36 -21.26
CA VAL A 266 11.67 -18.67 -21.81
C VAL A 266 11.45 -17.89 -23.11
N THR A 267 10.80 -18.51 -24.08
CA THR A 267 10.37 -17.83 -25.30
C THR A 267 8.90 -17.43 -25.13
N LEU A 268 8.61 -16.18 -25.45
CA LEU A 268 7.25 -15.65 -25.54
C LEU A 268 6.87 -15.44 -27.02
N SER A 269 5.83 -16.11 -27.44
CA SER A 269 5.22 -15.98 -28.76
C SER A 269 4.04 -15.00 -28.73
N ALA A 270 3.51 -14.66 -29.89
CA ALA A 270 2.33 -13.79 -29.99
C ALA A 270 1.16 -14.32 -29.14
N GLY A 271 0.60 -13.47 -28.30
CA GLY A 271 -0.47 -13.80 -27.36
C GLY A 271 -0.02 -14.38 -26.02
N ASP A 272 1.28 -14.67 -25.83
CA ASP A 272 1.82 -15.08 -24.54
C ASP A 272 2.03 -13.87 -23.61
N THR A 273 1.85 -14.07 -22.31
CA THR A 273 2.09 -13.07 -21.27
C THR A 273 2.93 -13.64 -20.14
N LEU A 274 4.03 -12.98 -19.81
CA LEU A 274 4.84 -13.24 -18.62
C LEU A 274 4.32 -12.37 -17.47
N MET A 275 4.00 -12.98 -16.35
CA MET A 275 3.53 -12.31 -15.13
C MET A 275 4.55 -12.47 -14.02
N LEU A 276 4.92 -11.36 -13.37
CA LEU A 276 5.75 -11.28 -12.18
C LEU A 276 4.93 -10.69 -11.05
N TYR A 277 5.21 -11.11 -9.82
CA TYR A 277 4.47 -10.69 -8.63
C TYR A 277 5.33 -10.85 -7.39
N THR A 278 5.09 -10.03 -6.36
CA THR A 278 5.72 -10.16 -5.04
C THR A 278 4.89 -11.08 -4.14
N ASP A 279 5.50 -11.51 -3.04
CA ASP A 279 4.89 -12.44 -2.07
C ASP A 279 3.66 -11.85 -1.36
N GLY A 280 3.53 -10.50 -1.29
CA GLY A 280 2.32 -9.86 -0.78
C GLY A 280 1.03 -10.34 -1.45
N LEU A 281 1.08 -10.72 -2.75
CA LEU A 281 -0.06 -11.33 -3.43
C LEU A 281 -0.34 -12.75 -2.92
N THR A 282 0.69 -13.60 -2.84
CA THR A 282 0.55 -15.04 -2.50
C THR A 282 0.36 -15.28 -1.00
N GLU A 283 0.90 -14.38 -0.17
CA GLU A 283 0.81 -14.44 1.29
C GLU A 283 -0.41 -13.72 1.88
N ALA A 284 -1.24 -13.08 1.05
CA ALA A 284 -2.50 -12.47 1.47
C ALA A 284 -3.36 -13.46 2.25
N ARG A 285 -3.90 -13.04 3.40
CA ARG A 285 -4.71 -13.90 4.27
C ARG A 285 -6.10 -14.08 3.71
N VAL A 286 -6.49 -15.35 3.49
CA VAL A 286 -7.84 -15.74 3.07
C VAL A 286 -8.36 -16.79 4.04
N GLY A 287 -9.39 -16.44 4.81
CA GLY A 287 -9.90 -17.31 5.84
C GLY A 287 -8.85 -17.65 6.92
N THR A 288 -8.46 -18.91 7.03
CA THR A 288 -7.45 -19.39 8.00
C THR A 288 -6.07 -19.62 7.39
N GLY A 289 -5.91 -19.48 6.05
CA GLY A 289 -4.69 -19.73 5.29
C GLY A 289 -4.21 -18.50 4.51
N ARG A 290 -3.26 -18.74 3.61
CA ARG A 290 -2.79 -17.76 2.62
C ARG A 290 -3.46 -18.02 1.28
N TYR A 291 -3.52 -17.01 0.44
CA TYR A 291 -4.18 -17.10 -0.87
C TYR A 291 -3.64 -18.23 -1.74
N ASP A 292 -2.33 -18.41 -1.79
CA ASP A 292 -1.68 -19.40 -2.69
C ASP A 292 -1.26 -20.70 -2.00
N ASP A 293 -1.74 -20.99 -0.79
CA ASP A 293 -1.38 -22.24 -0.08
C ASP A 293 -1.73 -23.52 -0.88
N GLU A 294 -2.76 -23.45 -1.73
CA GLU A 294 -3.25 -24.58 -2.57
C GLU A 294 -3.03 -24.33 -4.07
N GLY A 295 -2.21 -23.34 -4.46
CA GLY A 295 -1.92 -23.04 -5.88
C GLY A 295 -2.99 -22.18 -6.56
N ALA A 296 -3.72 -21.38 -5.79
CA ALA A 296 -4.82 -20.55 -6.30
C ALA A 296 -4.37 -19.52 -7.36
N LEU A 297 -3.12 -19.03 -7.27
CA LEU A 297 -2.59 -18.11 -8.27
C LEU A 297 -2.41 -18.77 -9.65
N LEU A 298 -1.95 -20.02 -9.68
CA LEU A 298 -1.86 -20.78 -10.95
C LEU A 298 -3.23 -21.08 -11.53
N GLU A 299 -4.20 -21.44 -10.70
CA GLU A 299 -5.60 -21.62 -11.12
C GLU A 299 -6.19 -20.32 -11.68
N PHE A 300 -5.98 -19.22 -10.98
CA PHE A 300 -6.40 -17.89 -11.43
C PHE A 300 -5.78 -17.54 -12.79
N ALA A 301 -4.46 -17.70 -12.95
CA ALA A 301 -3.78 -17.43 -14.22
C ALA A 301 -4.29 -18.33 -15.36
N THR A 302 -4.53 -19.61 -15.09
CA THR A 302 -5.07 -20.56 -16.08
C THR A 302 -6.50 -20.19 -16.50
N ALA A 303 -7.34 -19.77 -15.56
CA ALA A 303 -8.71 -19.35 -15.84
C ALA A 303 -8.80 -18.05 -16.69
N HIS A 304 -7.75 -17.22 -16.64
CA HIS A 304 -7.68 -15.95 -17.38
C HIS A 304 -6.82 -16.05 -18.66
N ALA A 305 -6.10 -17.13 -18.89
CA ALA A 305 -5.28 -17.30 -20.06
C ALA A 305 -6.14 -17.62 -21.32
N PRO A 306 -5.81 -17.03 -22.49
CA PRO A 306 -4.79 -15.98 -22.72
C PRO A 306 -5.31 -14.61 -22.29
N ALA A 307 -4.45 -13.79 -21.69
CA ALA A 307 -4.81 -12.44 -21.28
C ALA A 307 -3.77 -11.40 -21.70
N ALA A 308 -4.24 -10.25 -22.14
CA ALA A 308 -3.38 -9.10 -22.35
C ALA A 308 -2.88 -8.54 -21.00
N PRO A 309 -1.67 -7.96 -20.93
CA PRO A 309 -1.10 -7.40 -19.69
C PRO A 309 -2.04 -6.47 -18.93
N ALA A 310 -2.71 -5.55 -19.61
CA ALA A 310 -3.61 -4.60 -18.95
C ALA A 310 -4.83 -5.29 -18.33
N SER A 311 -5.36 -6.35 -18.98
CA SER A 311 -6.52 -7.11 -18.47
C SER A 311 -6.14 -7.88 -17.21
N ILE A 312 -5.09 -8.70 -17.28
CA ILE A 312 -4.70 -9.53 -16.12
C ILE A 312 -4.26 -8.70 -14.93
N VAL A 313 -3.59 -7.55 -15.14
CA VAL A 313 -3.22 -6.64 -14.06
C VAL A 313 -4.45 -6.00 -13.42
N GLU A 314 -5.48 -5.66 -14.21
CA GLU A 314 -6.75 -5.14 -13.68
C GLU A 314 -7.50 -6.21 -12.88
N ASP A 315 -7.55 -7.45 -13.36
CA ASP A 315 -8.18 -8.58 -12.65
C ASP A 315 -7.46 -8.86 -11.31
N LEU A 316 -6.11 -8.81 -11.31
CA LEU A 316 -5.30 -8.92 -10.09
C LEU A 316 -5.52 -7.73 -9.15
N ARG A 317 -5.70 -6.52 -9.67
CA ARG A 317 -6.04 -5.35 -8.86
C ARG A 317 -7.38 -5.53 -8.14
N VAL A 318 -8.37 -6.08 -8.84
CA VAL A 318 -9.68 -6.41 -8.24
C VAL A 318 -9.51 -7.48 -7.16
N LEU A 319 -8.72 -8.51 -7.43
CA LEU A 319 -8.42 -9.58 -6.46
C LEU A 319 -7.73 -9.01 -5.21
N LEU A 320 -6.67 -8.21 -5.35
CA LEU A 320 -5.96 -7.57 -4.23
C LEU A 320 -6.90 -6.70 -3.38
N ASN A 321 -7.75 -5.90 -4.02
CA ASN A 321 -8.77 -5.13 -3.30
C ASN A 321 -9.77 -6.00 -2.52
N SER A 322 -10.04 -7.22 -2.99
CA SER A 322 -10.96 -8.14 -2.31
C SER A 322 -10.42 -8.72 -1.01
N PHE A 323 -9.10 -8.73 -0.82
CA PHE A 323 -8.47 -9.21 0.41
C PHE A 323 -8.66 -8.25 1.60
N GLY A 324 -8.87 -6.95 1.34
CA GLY A 324 -9.07 -5.94 2.38
C GLY A 324 -7.96 -5.98 3.44
N ASP A 325 -8.34 -6.11 4.72
CA ASP A 325 -7.39 -6.21 5.84
C ASP A 325 -6.57 -7.51 5.84
N GLY A 326 -6.82 -8.44 4.92
CA GLY A 326 -6.04 -9.67 4.73
C GLY A 326 -4.67 -9.42 4.08
N LEU A 327 -4.47 -8.28 3.42
CA LEU A 327 -3.20 -7.92 2.82
C LEU A 327 -2.24 -7.38 3.92
N ALA A 328 -1.31 -8.22 4.35
CA ALA A 328 -0.37 -7.90 5.43
C ALA A 328 0.89 -7.18 4.93
N ASP A 329 1.21 -7.30 3.65
CA ASP A 329 2.35 -6.67 2.99
C ASP A 329 1.94 -6.03 1.66
N ASP A 330 2.80 -5.13 1.16
CA ASP A 330 2.61 -4.53 -0.15
C ASP A 330 2.62 -5.61 -1.24
N ALA A 331 1.93 -5.38 -2.35
CA ALA A 331 1.91 -6.30 -3.47
C ALA A 331 2.17 -5.56 -4.78
N ALA A 332 3.21 -5.96 -5.49
CA ALA A 332 3.48 -5.51 -6.84
C ALA A 332 3.22 -6.63 -7.85
N VAL A 333 2.61 -6.28 -8.96
CA VAL A 333 2.42 -7.17 -10.10
C VAL A 333 2.84 -6.47 -11.38
N MET A 334 3.50 -7.19 -12.27
CA MET A 334 3.89 -6.71 -13.59
C MET A 334 3.64 -7.80 -14.64
N ALA A 335 3.02 -7.43 -15.73
CA ALA A 335 2.76 -8.32 -16.86
C ALA A 335 3.37 -7.77 -18.16
N LEU A 336 4.01 -8.65 -18.91
CA LEU A 336 4.68 -8.37 -20.17
C LEU A 336 4.12 -9.31 -21.23
N GLY A 337 3.40 -8.80 -22.23
CA GLY A 337 2.71 -9.62 -23.23
C GLY A 337 3.14 -9.30 -24.66
N VAL A 338 3.33 -10.34 -25.46
CA VAL A 338 3.59 -10.21 -26.88
C VAL A 338 2.30 -9.94 -27.63
N SER A 339 2.24 -8.82 -28.33
CA SER A 339 1.03 -8.46 -29.09
C SER A 339 0.71 -9.55 -30.14
N SER A 340 -0.52 -10.00 -30.18
CA SER A 340 -1.01 -10.76 -31.33
C SER A 340 -0.88 -9.87 -32.56
N VAL A 341 -0.22 -10.34 -33.60
CA VAL A 341 -0.20 -9.64 -34.88
C VAL A 341 -1.67 -9.56 -35.34
N GLU A 342 -2.28 -8.38 -35.20
CA GLU A 342 -3.49 -8.11 -35.96
C GLU A 342 -3.09 -8.26 -37.43
N SER A 343 -3.66 -9.28 -38.10
CA SER A 343 -3.60 -9.43 -39.55
C SER A 343 -4.28 -8.17 -40.10
N GLY A 344 -3.49 -7.13 -40.34
CA GLY A 344 -3.94 -5.94 -41.02
C GLY A 344 -4.42 -6.36 -42.39
N GLU A 345 -5.73 -6.42 -42.56
CA GLU A 345 -6.32 -6.37 -43.89
C GLU A 345 -5.91 -5.03 -44.51
N GLY A 346 -5.26 -5.17 -45.66
CA GLY A 346 -4.70 -4.11 -46.46
C GLY A 346 -5.68 -3.13 -47.11
#